data_cd0e96b9fadef47ab9feef94eb1cb233
#
_entry.id   cd0e96b9fadef47ab9feef94eb1cb233
#
_cell.length_a   1.000
_cell.length_b   1.000
_cell.length_c   1.000
_cell.angle_alpha   90.00
_cell.angle_beta   90.00
_cell.angle_gamma   90.00
#
_symmetry.space_group_name_H-M   'P 1'
#
loop_
_entity.id
_entity.type
_entity.pdbx_description
1 polymer ?
#
loop_
_entity_poly.entity_id
_entity_poly.type
_entity_poly.pdbx_seq_one_letter_code
_entity_poly.pdbx_strand_id
1 'polypeptide(L)'
;MYGGDVSDSEPALVKRLSIRSRSGGNHITGLYAPAGEVVKIEMSEEDFARTGGLKVSIGQVLTNGSQNNIWLARTFNRMPMIANVMTTPSATAYVGSYLGGPIYVQPVKAGVPFTVTIAGGVAYSHFILGYTTREEFERNKNSTAPYFDLEVWEDSVRHSGPKARAEQFGYDELTEAAILWDKIARVSNQVPAGSGGDLGITFLYDPFI
;
A
#
# COMPACT_ATOMS: atom_id res chain seq x y z
N MET A 1 -15.46 -9.80 5.62
CA MET A 1 -14.30 -10.64 5.25
C MET A 1 -13.10 -9.70 5.14
N TYR A 2 -11.95 -10.09 5.64
CA TYR A 2 -10.72 -9.28 5.57
C TYR A 2 -10.19 -9.32 4.16
N GLY A 3 -9.90 -8.22 3.57
CA GLY A 3 -9.59 -8.11 2.17
C GLY A 3 -10.81 -7.80 1.33
N GLY A 4 -11.92 -8.49 1.53
CA GLY A 4 -13.13 -8.38 0.71
C GLY A 4 -13.02 -9.12 -0.61
N ASP A 5 -14.18 -9.53 -1.12
CA ASP A 5 -14.25 -10.20 -2.41
C ASP A 5 -14.18 -9.18 -3.55
N VAL A 6 -13.46 -9.53 -4.58
CA VAL A 6 -13.41 -8.79 -5.85
C VAL A 6 -14.29 -9.54 -6.84
N SER A 7 -15.02 -8.82 -7.70
CA SER A 7 -15.81 -9.47 -8.75
C SER A 7 -14.91 -10.25 -9.71
N ASP A 8 -15.33 -11.46 -10.08
CA ASP A 8 -14.65 -12.29 -11.08
C ASP A 8 -14.55 -11.60 -12.46
N SER A 9 -15.34 -10.55 -12.68
CA SER A 9 -15.32 -9.75 -13.91
C SER A 9 -14.22 -8.67 -13.91
N GLU A 10 -13.54 -8.43 -12.80
CA GLU A 10 -12.43 -7.46 -12.77
C GLU A 10 -11.25 -7.98 -13.60
N PRO A 11 -10.74 -7.20 -14.56
CA PRO A 11 -9.64 -7.65 -15.39
C PRO A 11 -8.33 -7.69 -14.61
N ALA A 12 -7.59 -8.78 -14.75
CA ALA A 12 -6.21 -8.83 -14.29
C ALA A 12 -5.34 -7.84 -15.09
N LEU A 13 -4.52 -7.10 -14.40
CA LEU A 13 -3.69 -6.03 -14.96
C LEU A 13 -2.21 -6.37 -14.90
N VAL A 14 -1.46 -5.73 -15.80
CA VAL A 14 -0.01 -5.60 -15.72
C VAL A 14 0.30 -4.13 -15.52
N LYS A 15 0.96 -3.78 -14.43
CA LYS A 15 1.33 -2.40 -14.12
C LYS A 15 2.82 -2.28 -13.88
N ARG A 16 3.45 -1.32 -14.56
CA ARG A 16 4.84 -0.95 -14.35
C ARG A 16 4.90 0.35 -13.56
N LEU A 17 5.66 0.34 -12.48
CA LEU A 17 5.78 1.45 -11.54
C LEU A 17 7.25 1.85 -11.39
N SER A 18 7.51 3.16 -11.45
CA SER A 18 8.83 3.74 -11.13
C SER A 18 8.69 4.54 -9.85
N ILE A 19 9.22 4.03 -8.76
CA ILE A 19 9.08 4.59 -7.42
C ILE A 19 10.39 5.29 -7.03
N ARG A 20 10.27 6.56 -6.63
CA ARG A 20 11.38 7.40 -6.15
C ARG A 20 11.07 7.85 -4.73
N SER A 21 11.12 6.91 -3.80
CA SER A 21 10.89 7.23 -2.40
C SER A 21 12.19 7.61 -1.68
N ARG A 22 12.12 8.59 -0.81
CA ARG A 22 13.19 8.92 0.14
C ARG A 22 13.15 8.02 1.36
N SER A 23 11.97 7.53 1.71
CA SER A 23 11.77 6.67 2.87
C SER A 23 11.83 5.19 2.52
N GLY A 24 12.04 4.36 3.53
CA GLY A 24 11.93 2.91 3.44
C GLY A 24 10.51 2.39 3.68
N GLY A 25 9.46 3.21 3.47
CA GLY A 25 8.07 2.82 3.69
C GLY A 25 7.51 1.89 2.62
N ASN A 26 6.36 1.28 2.93
CA ASN A 26 5.55 0.55 1.96
C ASN A 26 4.86 1.53 1.01
N HIS A 27 4.99 1.32 -0.29
CA HIS A 27 4.35 2.12 -1.32
C HIS A 27 3.18 1.38 -1.95
N ILE A 28 2.07 2.09 -2.14
CA ILE A 28 0.92 1.55 -2.85
C ILE A 28 1.25 1.34 -4.32
N THR A 29 0.74 0.25 -4.88
CA THR A 29 0.97 -0.08 -6.31
C THR A 29 -0.22 0.30 -7.18
N GLY A 30 -1.38 0.57 -6.58
CA GLY A 30 -2.63 0.73 -7.29
C GLY A 30 -3.20 -0.59 -7.79
N LEU A 31 -2.70 -1.72 -7.27
CA LEU A 31 -3.18 -3.06 -7.57
C LEU A 31 -3.63 -3.77 -6.29
N TYR A 32 -4.68 -4.55 -6.44
CA TYR A 32 -5.26 -5.41 -5.41
C TYR A 32 -5.12 -6.87 -5.84
N ALA A 33 -4.62 -7.71 -4.97
CA ALA A 33 -4.55 -9.15 -5.20
C ALA A 33 -5.86 -9.79 -4.75
N PRO A 34 -6.64 -10.44 -5.63
CA PRO A 34 -7.79 -11.23 -5.22
C PRO A 34 -7.38 -12.36 -4.27
N ALA A 35 -8.30 -12.80 -3.42
CA ALA A 35 -8.04 -13.85 -2.44
C ALA A 35 -7.65 -15.16 -3.12
N GLY A 36 -6.52 -15.75 -2.72
CA GLY A 36 -6.02 -17.02 -3.27
C GLY A 36 -5.28 -16.88 -4.60
N GLU A 37 -5.30 -15.70 -5.23
CA GLU A 37 -4.61 -15.47 -6.50
C GLU A 37 -3.11 -15.16 -6.29
N VAL A 38 -2.34 -15.50 -7.32
CA VAL A 38 -0.89 -15.28 -7.33
C VAL A 38 -0.56 -14.11 -8.25
N VAL A 39 0.20 -13.16 -7.75
CA VAL A 39 0.75 -12.05 -8.52
C VAL A 39 2.23 -12.27 -8.81
N LYS A 40 2.67 -11.93 -10.01
CA LYS A 40 4.07 -11.93 -10.42
C LYS A 40 4.66 -10.55 -10.16
N ILE A 41 5.81 -10.52 -9.48
CA ILE A 41 6.61 -9.33 -9.23
C ILE A 41 7.89 -9.46 -10.06
N GLU A 42 8.23 -8.45 -10.84
CA GLU A 42 9.36 -8.49 -11.76
C GLU A 42 10.10 -7.15 -11.77
N MET A 43 11.41 -7.20 -11.66
CA MET A 43 12.30 -6.05 -11.77
C MET A 43 13.56 -6.42 -12.57
N SER A 44 14.35 -5.44 -12.96
CA SER A 44 15.64 -5.73 -13.57
C SER A 44 16.62 -6.30 -12.54
N GLU A 45 17.58 -7.11 -12.99
CA GLU A 45 18.66 -7.62 -12.13
C GLU A 45 19.47 -6.46 -11.51
N GLU A 46 19.62 -5.36 -12.24
CA GLU A 46 20.27 -4.15 -11.75
C GLU A 46 19.49 -3.52 -10.59
N ASP A 47 18.17 -3.35 -10.76
CA ASP A 47 17.32 -2.81 -9.70
C ASP A 47 17.27 -3.75 -8.50
N PHE A 48 17.23 -5.06 -8.72
CA PHE A 48 17.26 -6.06 -7.66
C PHE A 48 18.57 -5.97 -6.84
N ALA A 49 19.71 -5.92 -7.50
CA ALA A 49 21.00 -5.79 -6.83
C ALA A 49 21.13 -4.46 -6.07
N ARG A 50 20.62 -3.38 -6.65
CA ARG A 50 20.66 -2.03 -6.07
C ARG A 50 19.77 -1.89 -4.85
N THR A 51 18.53 -2.41 -4.91
CA THR A 51 17.56 -2.37 -3.81
C THR A 51 17.79 -3.45 -2.75
N GLY A 52 18.51 -4.52 -3.08
CA GLY A 52 18.61 -5.72 -2.25
C GLY A 52 17.31 -6.55 -2.26
N GLY A 53 16.47 -6.37 -3.27
CA GLY A 53 15.14 -6.95 -3.40
C GLY A 53 14.02 -6.06 -2.85
N LEU A 54 12.80 -6.57 -2.91
CA LEU A 54 11.60 -5.90 -2.40
C LEU A 54 10.96 -6.71 -1.28
N LYS A 55 10.48 -6.01 -0.26
CA LYS A 55 9.42 -6.54 0.60
C LYS A 55 8.11 -6.27 -0.09
N VAL A 56 7.38 -7.32 -0.41
CA VAL A 56 6.04 -7.25 -0.99
C VAL A 56 5.04 -7.61 0.08
N SER A 57 4.07 -6.75 0.32
CA SER A 57 2.97 -6.99 1.27
C SER A 57 1.65 -7.04 0.51
N ILE A 58 0.85 -8.08 0.77
CA ILE A 58 -0.55 -8.16 0.34
C ILE A 58 -1.42 -8.05 1.58
N GLY A 59 -2.27 -7.02 1.62
CA GLY A 59 -3.04 -6.65 2.80
C GLY A 59 -2.30 -5.66 3.72
N GLN A 60 -3.04 -5.07 4.65
CA GLN A 60 -2.56 -3.91 5.41
C GLN A 60 -2.29 -4.18 6.88
N VAL A 61 -3.08 -5.01 7.52
CA VAL A 61 -3.04 -5.09 8.97
C VAL A 61 -1.95 -6.04 9.43
N LEU A 62 -0.85 -5.48 9.85
CA LEU A 62 0.30 -6.18 10.44
C LEU A 62 0.24 -6.24 11.97
N THR A 63 -0.77 -5.64 12.59
CA THR A 63 -0.88 -5.61 14.04
C THR A 63 -1.07 -7.03 14.58
N ASN A 64 -0.06 -7.52 15.26
CA ASN A 64 -0.15 -8.77 15.98
C ASN A 64 -0.98 -8.56 17.25
N GLY A 65 -2.23 -9.03 17.24
CA GLY A 65 -3.13 -8.95 18.39
C GLY A 65 -2.64 -9.71 19.64
N SER A 66 -1.52 -10.44 19.54
CA SER A 66 -0.90 -11.11 20.70
C SER A 66 0.01 -10.19 21.51
N GLN A 67 0.32 -9.00 21.03
CA GLN A 67 1.08 -8.04 21.84
C GLN A 67 0.19 -7.34 22.86
N ASN A 68 0.63 -7.31 24.10
CA ASN A 68 -0.09 -6.95 25.33
C ASN A 68 -0.66 -5.52 25.40
N ASN A 69 -0.78 -4.79 24.30
CA ASN A 69 -1.22 -3.39 24.29
C ASN A 69 -2.69 -3.19 23.89
N ILE A 70 -3.46 -4.28 23.76
CA ILE A 70 -4.90 -4.19 23.46
C ILE A 70 -5.70 -4.38 24.75
N TRP A 71 -5.45 -3.54 25.72
CA TRP A 71 -6.08 -3.64 27.04
C TRP A 71 -7.57 -3.33 27.06
N LEU A 72 -8.10 -2.72 26.01
CA LEU A 72 -9.48 -2.26 25.96
C LEU A 72 -10.41 -3.18 25.17
N ALA A 73 -9.88 -4.10 24.36
CA ALA A 73 -10.71 -5.03 23.60
C ALA A 73 -10.85 -6.34 24.37
N ARG A 74 -12.05 -6.63 24.84
CA ARG A 74 -12.39 -7.93 25.47
C ARG A 74 -12.42 -9.07 24.49
N THR A 75 -12.60 -8.79 23.20
CA THR A 75 -12.65 -9.77 22.13
C THR A 75 -12.00 -9.20 20.89
N PHE A 76 -11.22 -10.01 20.20
CA PHE A 76 -10.61 -9.68 18.93
C PHE A 76 -11.34 -10.46 17.84
N ASN A 77 -12.19 -9.77 17.07
CA ASN A 77 -13.07 -10.41 16.09
C ASN A 77 -12.41 -10.55 14.71
N ARG A 78 -11.07 -10.62 14.64
CA ARG A 78 -10.33 -10.85 13.40
C ARG A 78 -9.09 -11.69 13.64
N MET A 79 -8.51 -12.19 12.56
CA MET A 79 -7.20 -12.83 12.62
C MET A 79 -6.13 -11.82 13.08
N PRO A 80 -5.18 -12.24 13.92
CA PRO A 80 -4.11 -11.35 14.42
C PRO A 80 -3.28 -10.70 13.32
N MET A 81 -2.99 -11.45 12.25
CA MET A 81 -2.29 -10.97 11.06
C MET A 81 -3.12 -11.29 9.82
N ILE A 82 -3.41 -10.27 9.02
CA ILE A 82 -4.16 -10.40 7.76
C ILE A 82 -3.37 -9.91 6.54
N ALA A 83 -2.11 -9.59 6.72
CA ALA A 83 -1.20 -9.27 5.64
C ALA A 83 -0.19 -10.40 5.45
N ASN A 84 0.08 -10.74 4.19
CA ASN A 84 1.19 -11.61 3.82
C ASN A 84 2.37 -10.74 3.38
N VAL A 85 3.52 -10.90 4.01
CA VAL A 85 4.75 -10.14 3.69
C VAL A 85 5.83 -11.11 3.27
N MET A 86 6.39 -10.89 2.09
CA MET A 86 7.49 -11.68 1.55
C MET A 86 8.61 -10.75 1.05
N THR A 87 9.85 -11.12 1.31
CA THR A 87 11.00 -10.51 0.64
C THR A 87 11.29 -11.29 -0.63
N THR A 88 11.40 -10.60 -1.77
CA THR A 88 11.67 -11.27 -3.06
C THR A 88 13.05 -11.94 -3.02
N PRO A 89 13.14 -13.24 -3.37
CA PRO A 89 14.41 -13.96 -3.35
C PRO A 89 15.26 -13.71 -4.61
N SER A 90 14.66 -13.15 -5.67
CA SER A 90 15.26 -12.87 -6.96
C SER A 90 14.51 -11.73 -7.66
N ALA A 91 15.03 -11.29 -8.79
CA ALA A 91 14.43 -10.25 -9.62
C ALA A 91 13.02 -10.60 -10.12
N THR A 92 12.70 -11.89 -10.20
CA THR A 92 11.35 -12.38 -10.48
C THR A 92 10.86 -13.21 -9.27
N ALA A 93 9.68 -12.86 -8.75
CA ALA A 93 9.06 -13.56 -7.63
C ALA A 93 7.55 -13.70 -7.83
N TYR A 94 6.95 -14.65 -7.12
CA TYR A 94 5.51 -14.88 -7.10
C TYR A 94 5.02 -14.78 -5.67
N VAL A 95 3.96 -13.98 -5.46
CA VAL A 95 3.40 -13.70 -4.16
C VAL A 95 1.89 -13.89 -4.20
N GLY A 96 1.33 -14.50 -3.19
CA GLY A 96 -0.12 -14.64 -3.05
C GLY A 96 -0.55 -14.43 -1.60
N SER A 97 -1.82 -14.16 -1.39
CA SER A 97 -2.42 -14.10 -0.07
C SER A 97 -3.74 -14.84 -0.05
N TYR A 98 -3.92 -15.67 0.95
CA TYR A 98 -5.19 -16.39 1.15
C TYR A 98 -6.38 -15.44 1.31
N LEU A 99 -6.14 -14.26 1.90
CA LEU A 99 -7.18 -13.27 2.17
C LEU A 99 -7.29 -12.21 1.09
N GLY A 100 -6.35 -12.16 0.14
CA GLY A 100 -6.23 -11.05 -0.80
C GLY A 100 -5.85 -9.73 -0.11
N GLY A 101 -5.91 -8.64 -0.85
CA GLY A 101 -5.65 -7.31 -0.32
C GLY A 101 -4.88 -6.41 -1.28
N PRO A 102 -4.77 -5.11 -0.96
CA PRO A 102 -3.94 -4.19 -1.72
C PRO A 102 -2.46 -4.64 -1.67
N ILE A 103 -1.78 -4.44 -2.80
CA ILE A 103 -0.38 -4.83 -2.97
C ILE A 103 0.49 -3.63 -2.67
N TYR A 104 1.45 -3.81 -1.76
CA TYR A 104 2.45 -2.79 -1.42
C TYR A 104 3.85 -3.32 -1.70
N VAL A 105 4.74 -2.41 -2.06
CA VAL A 105 6.16 -2.72 -2.27
C VAL A 105 7.04 -1.77 -1.46
N GLN A 106 8.13 -2.31 -0.92
CA GLN A 106 9.12 -1.57 -0.17
C GLN A 106 10.51 -2.06 -0.58
N PRO A 107 11.45 -1.19 -0.95
CA PRO A 107 12.82 -1.62 -1.20
C PRO A 107 13.48 -2.07 0.12
N VAL A 108 14.29 -3.13 0.07
CA VAL A 108 15.04 -3.58 1.26
C VAL A 108 16.04 -2.51 1.70
N LYS A 109 16.71 -1.87 0.75
CA LYS A 109 17.55 -0.69 0.99
C LYS A 109 16.73 0.57 0.77
N ALA A 110 16.50 1.34 1.84
CA ALA A 110 15.74 2.59 1.78
C ALA A 110 16.41 3.65 0.89
N GLY A 111 15.59 4.56 0.35
CA GLY A 111 16.07 5.71 -0.43
C GLY A 111 16.59 5.38 -1.84
N VAL A 112 16.44 4.15 -2.29
CA VAL A 112 16.89 3.72 -3.61
C VAL A 112 15.71 3.71 -4.58
N PRO A 113 15.75 4.52 -5.68
CA PRO A 113 14.71 4.46 -6.70
C PRO A 113 14.75 3.13 -7.45
N PHE A 114 13.60 2.61 -7.82
CA PHE A 114 13.48 1.34 -8.53
C PHE A 114 12.26 1.31 -9.45
N THR A 115 12.31 0.39 -10.41
CA THR A 115 11.17 0.08 -11.28
C THR A 115 10.74 -1.36 -11.05
N VAL A 116 9.44 -1.56 -10.86
CA VAL A 116 8.84 -2.89 -10.70
C VAL A 116 7.66 -3.06 -11.65
N THR A 117 7.52 -4.25 -12.22
CA THR A 117 6.35 -4.68 -12.98
C THR A 117 5.61 -5.71 -12.15
N ILE A 118 4.30 -5.50 -11.99
CA ILE A 118 3.41 -6.38 -11.23
C ILE A 118 2.33 -6.87 -12.17
N ALA A 119 2.12 -8.18 -12.24
CA ALA A 119 1.12 -8.81 -13.09
C ALA A 119 0.21 -9.74 -12.27
N GLY A 120 -1.10 -9.75 -12.56
CA GLY A 120 -2.10 -10.62 -11.94
C GLY A 120 -2.97 -9.96 -10.87
N GLY A 121 -2.69 -8.72 -10.49
CA GLY A 121 -3.60 -7.93 -9.63
C GLY A 121 -4.70 -7.25 -10.44
N VAL A 122 -5.75 -6.81 -9.76
CA VAL A 122 -6.82 -5.98 -10.34
C VAL A 122 -6.69 -4.53 -9.90
N ALA A 123 -7.33 -3.59 -10.58
CA ALA A 123 -7.37 -2.20 -10.14
C ALA A 123 -8.12 -2.06 -8.81
N TYR A 124 -7.75 -1.06 -8.02
CA TYR A 124 -8.56 -0.63 -6.87
C TYR A 124 -8.52 0.89 -6.72
N SER A 125 -9.46 1.42 -5.96
CA SER A 125 -9.55 2.86 -5.72
C SER A 125 -8.34 3.35 -4.93
N HIS A 126 -7.56 4.27 -5.53
CA HIS A 126 -6.37 4.84 -4.90
C HIS A 126 -6.06 6.23 -5.42
N PHE A 127 -5.30 6.97 -4.65
CA PHE A 127 -4.77 8.28 -5.00
C PHE A 127 -3.32 8.43 -4.54
N ILE A 128 -2.41 8.71 -5.48
CA ILE A 128 -1.01 9.00 -5.22
C ILE A 128 -0.73 10.41 -5.68
N LEU A 129 -0.36 11.30 -4.77
CA LEU A 129 -0.11 12.71 -5.08
C LEU A 129 0.97 12.87 -6.17
N GLY A 130 0.62 13.56 -7.25
CA GLY A 130 1.50 13.82 -8.39
C GLY A 130 1.68 12.65 -9.38
N TYR A 131 1.07 11.50 -9.11
CA TYR A 131 1.18 10.30 -9.97
C TYR A 131 -0.16 9.81 -10.51
N THR A 132 -1.20 9.73 -9.66
CA THR A 132 -2.54 9.32 -10.12
C THR A 132 -3.16 10.44 -10.93
N THR A 133 -3.49 10.17 -12.21
CA THR A 133 -4.24 11.14 -13.03
C THR A 133 -5.71 11.14 -12.67
N ARG A 134 -6.44 12.22 -13.04
CA ARG A 134 -7.89 12.29 -12.83
C ARG A 134 -8.61 11.15 -13.53
N GLU A 135 -8.22 10.83 -14.77
CA GLU A 135 -8.82 9.74 -15.55
C GLU A 135 -8.56 8.38 -14.90
N GLU A 136 -7.36 8.15 -14.37
CA GLU A 136 -7.03 6.92 -13.63
C GLU A 136 -7.85 6.82 -12.34
N PHE A 137 -7.95 7.90 -11.59
CA PHE A 137 -8.75 7.96 -10.36
C PHE A 137 -10.22 7.63 -10.61
N GLU A 138 -10.87 8.33 -11.56
CA GLU A 138 -12.28 8.11 -11.88
C GLU A 138 -12.55 6.70 -12.42
N ARG A 139 -11.64 6.15 -13.21
CA ARG A 139 -11.74 4.76 -13.66
C ARG A 139 -11.65 3.78 -12.51
N ASN A 140 -10.67 3.94 -11.63
CA ASN A 140 -10.39 3.02 -10.54
C ASN A 140 -11.42 3.12 -9.39
N LYS A 141 -12.10 4.27 -9.27
CA LYS A 141 -13.23 4.46 -8.36
C LYS A 141 -14.36 3.45 -8.60
N ASN A 142 -14.50 2.96 -9.82
CA ASN A 142 -15.52 1.98 -10.20
C ASN A 142 -15.11 0.52 -9.93
N SER A 143 -13.87 0.25 -9.55
CA SER A 143 -13.42 -1.12 -9.19
C SER A 143 -14.27 -1.69 -8.06
N THR A 144 -14.46 -3.00 -8.08
CA THR A 144 -15.17 -3.74 -7.02
C THR A 144 -14.30 -4.04 -5.79
N ALA A 145 -12.98 -3.82 -5.89
CA ALA A 145 -12.08 -4.01 -4.76
C ALA A 145 -12.46 -3.08 -3.59
N PRO A 146 -12.58 -3.61 -2.36
CA PRO A 146 -13.23 -2.91 -1.24
C PRO A 146 -12.33 -1.91 -0.51
N TYR A 147 -11.13 -1.67 -1.00
CA TYR A 147 -10.11 -0.83 -0.37
C TYR A 147 -9.93 0.51 -1.08
N PHE A 148 -9.45 1.48 -0.30
CA PHE A 148 -8.94 2.77 -0.78
C PHE A 148 -7.63 3.10 -0.09
N ASP A 149 -6.68 3.61 -0.86
CA ASP A 149 -5.43 4.17 -0.36
C ASP A 149 -5.19 5.58 -0.92
N LEU A 150 -4.72 6.48 -0.06
CA LEU A 150 -4.12 7.74 -0.44
C LEU A 150 -2.66 7.74 0.01
N GLU A 151 -1.73 8.12 -0.86
CA GLU A 151 -0.31 8.16 -0.53
C GLU A 151 0.40 9.39 -1.09
N VAL A 152 1.37 9.87 -0.32
CA VAL A 152 2.40 10.81 -0.76
C VAL A 152 3.74 10.06 -0.76
N TRP A 153 4.20 9.62 -1.93
CA TRP A 153 5.35 8.72 -2.04
C TRP A 153 6.67 9.29 -1.50
N GLU A 154 6.91 10.59 -1.73
CA GLU A 154 8.19 11.20 -1.37
C GLU A 154 8.39 11.33 0.14
N ASP A 155 7.30 11.59 0.86
CA ASP A 155 7.33 11.85 2.30
C ASP A 155 6.64 10.74 3.13
N SER A 156 6.28 9.65 2.45
CA SER A 156 5.74 8.40 3.08
C SER A 156 4.55 8.60 4.00
N VAL A 157 3.64 9.46 3.62
CA VAL A 157 2.34 9.54 4.26
C VAL A 157 1.37 8.63 3.52
N ARG A 158 0.69 7.77 4.25
CA ARG A 158 -0.33 6.90 3.70
C ARG A 158 -1.56 6.84 4.58
N HIS A 159 -2.72 6.95 3.95
CA HIS A 159 -4.02 6.68 4.55
C HIS A 159 -4.63 5.48 3.86
N SER A 160 -5.09 4.52 4.63
CA SER A 160 -5.67 3.28 4.11
C SER A 160 -6.96 2.96 4.82
N GLY A 161 -7.95 2.50 4.09
CA GLY A 161 -9.22 2.13 4.68
C GLY A 161 -10.24 1.54 3.71
N PRO A 162 -11.46 1.32 4.17
CA PRO A 162 -12.54 0.84 3.32
C PRO A 162 -12.88 1.85 2.22
N LYS A 163 -13.05 1.36 0.99
CA LYS A 163 -13.45 2.17 -0.17
C LYS A 163 -14.69 3.03 0.11
N ALA A 164 -15.70 2.46 0.78
CA ALA A 164 -16.95 3.14 1.12
C ALA A 164 -16.76 4.45 1.92
N ARG A 165 -15.63 4.60 2.63
CA ARG A 165 -15.30 5.83 3.36
C ARG A 165 -14.72 6.91 2.45
N ALA A 166 -14.11 6.54 1.33
CA ALA A 166 -13.46 7.44 0.39
C ALA A 166 -14.35 7.81 -0.80
N GLU A 167 -15.42 7.06 -1.08
CA GLU A 167 -16.30 7.25 -2.25
C GLU A 167 -16.95 8.64 -2.30
N GLN A 168 -17.12 9.30 -1.16
CA GLN A 168 -17.68 10.65 -1.07
C GLN A 168 -16.72 11.75 -1.54
N PHE A 169 -15.42 11.46 -1.64
CA PHE A 169 -14.41 12.45 -2.01
C PHE A 169 -14.12 12.42 -3.50
N GLY A 170 -13.94 13.61 -4.08
CA GLY A 170 -13.50 13.79 -5.44
C GLY A 170 -11.97 13.92 -5.54
N TYR A 171 -11.48 13.92 -6.79
CA TYR A 171 -10.05 14.06 -7.09
C TYR A 171 -9.42 15.32 -6.50
N ASP A 172 -10.12 16.46 -6.59
CA ASP A 172 -9.60 17.74 -6.12
C ASP A 172 -9.50 17.78 -4.59
N GLU A 173 -10.52 17.29 -3.89
CA GLU A 173 -10.53 17.19 -2.44
C GLU A 173 -9.40 16.28 -1.91
N LEU A 174 -9.16 15.15 -2.57
CA LEU A 174 -8.06 14.26 -2.23
C LEU A 174 -6.70 14.89 -2.53
N THR A 175 -6.60 15.69 -3.60
CA THR A 175 -5.39 16.44 -3.91
C THR A 175 -5.07 17.46 -2.81
N GLU A 176 -6.06 18.24 -2.38
CA GLU A 176 -5.90 19.21 -1.30
C GLU A 176 -5.51 18.53 0.03
N ALA A 177 -6.18 17.43 0.36
CA ALA A 177 -5.87 16.63 1.55
C ALA A 177 -4.43 16.08 1.51
N ALA A 178 -4.01 15.52 0.37
CA ALA A 178 -2.67 14.98 0.20
C ALA A 178 -1.58 16.07 0.31
N ILE A 179 -1.81 17.26 -0.26
CA ILE A 179 -0.91 18.40 -0.13
C ILE A 179 -0.79 18.85 1.33
N LEU A 180 -1.90 18.85 2.07
CA LEU A 180 -1.88 19.16 3.50
C LEU A 180 -1.05 18.16 4.29
N TRP A 181 -1.25 16.85 4.05
CA TRP A 181 -0.49 15.79 4.69
C TRP A 181 0.99 15.81 4.34
N ASP A 182 1.34 16.13 3.08
CA ASP A 182 2.72 16.36 2.66
C ASP A 182 3.39 17.46 3.51
N LYS A 183 2.71 18.59 3.70
CA LYS A 183 3.19 19.67 4.55
C LYS A 183 3.37 19.25 6.01
N ILE A 184 2.39 18.52 6.56
CA ILE A 184 2.45 18.02 7.94
C ILE A 184 3.65 17.08 8.10
N ALA A 185 3.85 16.13 7.19
CA ALA A 185 4.97 15.21 7.24
C ALA A 185 6.32 15.92 7.17
N ARG A 186 6.47 16.90 6.27
CA ARG A 186 7.70 17.71 6.15
C ARG A 186 8.02 18.47 7.44
N VAL A 187 7.02 19.08 8.06
CA VAL A 187 7.21 19.78 9.34
C VAL A 187 7.56 18.79 10.46
N SER A 188 6.88 17.67 10.53
CA SER A 188 7.14 16.65 11.54
C SER A 188 8.55 16.05 11.42
N ASN A 189 9.04 15.86 10.19
CA ASN A 189 10.39 15.34 9.94
C ASN A 189 11.50 16.38 10.18
N GLN A 190 11.17 17.68 10.22
CA GLN A 190 12.10 18.77 10.54
C GLN A 190 12.27 19.01 12.04
N VAL A 191 11.32 18.55 12.85
CA VAL A 191 11.46 18.63 14.32
C VAL A 191 12.50 17.60 14.74
N PRO A 192 13.61 17.97 15.40
CA PRO A 192 14.62 17.03 15.87
C PRO A 192 13.99 16.12 16.93
N ALA A 193 13.39 15.04 16.53
CA ALA A 193 13.24 13.91 17.41
C ALA A 193 14.63 13.32 17.56
N GLY A 194 15.08 13.06 18.77
CA GLY A 194 16.46 12.61 19.08
C GLY A 194 16.86 11.25 18.49
N SER A 195 16.29 10.85 17.38
CA SER A 195 16.65 9.71 16.56
C SER A 195 16.24 10.02 15.12
N GLY A 196 17.19 10.52 14.32
CA GLY A 196 16.97 10.84 12.91
C GLY A 196 16.58 9.60 12.10
N GLY A 197 15.33 9.51 11.74
CA GLY A 197 14.80 8.58 10.77
C GLY A 197 13.60 9.21 10.11
N ASP A 198 13.51 9.11 8.78
CA ASP A 198 12.28 9.45 8.04
C ASP A 198 11.15 8.59 8.59
N LEU A 199 10.30 9.19 9.40
CA LEU A 199 9.12 8.53 9.96
C LEU A 199 8.05 8.50 8.87
N GLY A 200 7.94 7.37 8.19
CA GLY A 200 6.74 7.10 7.38
C GLY A 200 5.50 7.10 8.29
N ILE A 201 4.56 7.99 8.01
CA ILE A 201 3.30 8.08 8.77
C ILE A 201 2.25 7.25 8.02
N THR A 202 1.74 6.21 8.66
CA THR A 202 0.63 5.41 8.12
C THR A 202 -0.58 5.54 9.03
N PHE A 203 -1.69 6.01 8.48
CA PHE A 203 -3.00 5.99 9.11
C PHE A 203 -3.78 4.80 8.57
N LEU A 204 -4.12 3.90 9.45
CA LEU A 204 -4.90 2.71 9.12
C LEU A 204 -6.24 2.78 9.82
N TYR A 205 -7.31 2.70 9.05
CA TYR A 205 -8.64 2.47 9.59
C TYR A 205 -8.86 0.96 9.76
N ASP A 206 -8.92 0.51 11.00
CA ASP A 206 -9.31 -0.86 11.34
C ASP A 206 -10.74 -0.84 11.89
N PRO A 207 -11.74 -1.34 11.12
CA PRO A 207 -13.13 -1.31 11.53
C PRO A 207 -13.47 -2.30 12.66
N PHE A 208 -12.49 -3.08 13.13
CA PHE A 208 -12.66 -4.18 14.08
C PHE A 208 -11.97 -3.95 15.44
N ILE A 209 -11.42 -2.75 15.64
CA ILE A 209 -10.87 -2.31 16.94
C ILE A 209 -11.85 -1.38 17.63
#